data_6e748fafc58ac0d7c7351ad6556cc900
#
_entry.id   6e748fafc58ac0d7c7351ad6556cc900
#
_cell.length_a   1.000
_cell.length_b   1.000
_cell.length_c   1.000
_cell.angle_alpha   90.00
_cell.angle_beta   90.00
_cell.angle_gamma   90.00
#
_symmetry.space_group_name_H-M   'P 1'
#
loop_
_entity.id
_entity.type
_entity.pdbx_description
1 polymer ?
#
loop_
_entity_poly.entity_id
_entity_poly.type
_entity_poly.pdbx_seq_one_letter_code
_entity_poly.pdbx_strand_id
1 'polypeptide(L)'
;MKKILIVFFLLISSVAFSQEAAVTTFILVRHAEKDLTQSTNDPDLSAEGKNRAVRLVDMLKKTDVHTIYSTPYKRTQQTVAPLAEAKSLSVQPYQANKTEAIDAMLKAHAGKTILVSGHSNTIPQIINYLLGEEKYKVMEDGDYSNIIVVSVAGKSANVVWLKY
;
A
#
# COMPACT_ATOMS: atom_id res chain seq x y z
N MET A 1 70.83 -25.09 13.31
CA MET A 1 69.42 -25.61 13.27
C MET A 1 68.48 -24.39 13.08
N LYS A 2 68.01 -24.12 11.85
CA LYS A 2 67.09 -23.00 11.54
C LYS A 2 65.65 -23.47 11.75
N LYS A 3 64.93 -22.86 12.68
CA LYS A 3 63.50 -23.11 12.91
C LYS A 3 62.69 -22.33 11.83
N ILE A 4 62.04 -23.00 10.93
CA ILE A 4 61.11 -22.43 9.95
C ILE A 4 59.79 -22.26 10.63
N LEU A 5 59.32 -21.00 10.82
CA LEU A 5 58.03 -20.65 11.36
C LEU A 5 57.06 -20.57 10.17
N ILE A 6 56.17 -21.55 10.05
CA ILE A 6 55.11 -21.56 9.02
C ILE A 6 53.94 -20.78 9.60
N VAL A 7 53.72 -19.54 9.06
CA VAL A 7 52.54 -18.73 9.38
C VAL A 7 51.40 -19.16 8.47
N PHE A 8 50.42 -19.86 9.03
CA PHE A 8 49.20 -20.26 8.32
C PHE A 8 48.23 -19.06 8.26
N PHE A 9 48.15 -18.41 7.13
CA PHE A 9 47.21 -17.29 6.89
C PHE A 9 45.83 -17.88 6.60
N LEU A 10 44.94 -17.95 7.59
CA LEU A 10 43.53 -18.32 7.41
C LEU A 10 42.81 -17.19 6.68
N LEU A 11 42.60 -17.35 5.38
CA LEU A 11 41.69 -16.51 4.56
C LEU A 11 40.26 -16.84 4.99
N ILE A 12 39.72 -16.05 5.92
CA ILE A 12 38.28 -16.05 6.23
C ILE A 12 37.59 -15.28 5.09
N SER A 13 37.10 -16.03 4.09
CA SER A 13 36.20 -15.49 3.08
C SER A 13 34.89 -15.14 3.77
N SER A 14 34.69 -13.86 4.10
CA SER A 14 33.39 -13.33 4.53
C SER A 14 32.44 -13.41 3.34
N VAL A 15 31.61 -14.47 3.29
CA VAL A 15 30.47 -14.54 2.38
C VAL A 15 29.48 -13.49 2.88
N ALA A 16 29.49 -12.32 2.26
CA ALA A 16 28.47 -11.32 2.46
C ALA A 16 27.15 -11.89 1.89
N PHE A 17 26.32 -12.46 2.75
CA PHE A 17 24.94 -12.73 2.39
C PHE A 17 24.29 -11.38 2.13
N SER A 18 24.08 -11.04 0.85
CA SER A 18 23.18 -9.97 0.47
C SER A 18 21.79 -10.38 0.94
N GLN A 19 21.34 -9.85 2.06
CA GLN A 19 19.97 -10.03 2.50
C GLN A 19 19.10 -9.27 1.50
N GLU A 20 18.39 -10.00 0.62
CA GLU A 20 17.42 -9.40 -0.27
C GLU A 20 16.45 -8.58 0.57
N ALA A 21 16.30 -7.30 0.21
CA ALA A 21 15.37 -6.41 0.91
C ALA A 21 13.95 -6.96 0.76
N ALA A 22 13.30 -7.22 1.89
CA ALA A 22 11.92 -7.72 1.89
C ALA A 22 11.03 -6.75 1.11
N VAL A 23 10.26 -7.28 0.15
CA VAL A 23 9.35 -6.48 -0.69
C VAL A 23 8.09 -6.16 0.08
N THR A 24 7.85 -4.88 0.37
CA THR A 24 6.59 -4.40 0.94
C THR A 24 5.67 -3.97 -0.19
N THR A 25 4.43 -4.46 -0.19
CA THR A 25 3.46 -4.17 -1.26
C THR A 25 2.35 -3.27 -0.73
N PHE A 26 2.16 -2.12 -1.35
CA PHE A 26 0.99 -1.28 -1.16
C PHE A 26 -0.03 -1.56 -2.26
N ILE A 27 -1.27 -1.83 -1.87
CA ILE A 27 -2.43 -1.83 -2.77
C ILE A 27 -3.19 -0.56 -2.46
N LEU A 28 -3.24 0.36 -3.41
CA LEU A 28 -3.83 1.68 -3.23
C LEU A 28 -5.14 1.75 -4.01
N VAL A 29 -6.20 2.20 -3.35
CA VAL A 29 -7.51 2.41 -3.97
C VAL A 29 -8.06 3.78 -3.59
N ARG A 30 -8.65 4.49 -4.55
CA ARG A 30 -9.52 5.62 -4.26
C ARG A 30 -10.82 5.12 -3.67
N HIS A 31 -11.47 5.88 -2.78
CA HIS A 31 -12.84 5.58 -2.37
C HIS A 31 -13.74 5.37 -3.59
N ALA A 32 -14.73 4.51 -3.47
CA ALA A 32 -15.73 4.25 -4.50
C ALA A 32 -16.73 5.42 -4.64
N GLU A 33 -17.69 5.30 -5.54
CA GLU A 33 -18.67 6.33 -5.87
C GLU A 33 -19.46 6.76 -4.63
N LYS A 34 -19.46 8.06 -4.38
CA LYS A 34 -20.19 8.66 -3.26
C LYS A 34 -21.64 8.97 -3.65
N ASP A 35 -22.53 8.95 -2.68
CA ASP A 35 -23.93 9.37 -2.83
C ASP A 35 -24.02 10.91 -2.90
N LEU A 36 -24.21 11.44 -4.10
CA LEU A 36 -24.31 12.88 -4.36
C LEU A 36 -25.67 13.47 -3.96
N THR A 37 -26.65 12.66 -3.56
CA THR A 37 -27.94 13.15 -3.08
C THR A 37 -27.89 13.62 -1.62
N GLN A 38 -26.85 13.23 -0.89
CA GLN A 38 -26.64 13.65 0.50
C GLN A 38 -25.97 15.02 0.58
N SER A 39 -26.63 15.98 1.20
CA SER A 39 -26.09 17.33 1.48
C SER A 39 -25.11 17.30 2.67
N THR A 40 -23.96 16.66 2.50
CA THR A 40 -22.92 16.55 3.54
C THR A 40 -21.53 16.54 2.91
N ASN A 41 -20.51 16.97 3.67
CA ASN A 41 -19.10 16.89 3.26
C ASN A 41 -18.54 15.47 3.37
N ASP A 42 -19.22 14.57 4.07
CA ASP A 42 -18.82 13.17 4.22
C ASP A 42 -19.98 12.22 3.88
N PRO A 43 -20.37 12.14 2.59
CA PRO A 43 -21.46 11.27 2.16
C PRO A 43 -21.05 9.80 2.22
N ASP A 44 -22.05 8.95 2.35
CA ASP A 44 -21.92 7.50 2.19
C ASP A 44 -21.63 7.12 0.75
N LEU A 45 -21.32 5.86 0.50
CA LEU A 45 -21.23 5.32 -0.86
C LEU A 45 -22.62 5.23 -1.50
N SER A 46 -22.69 5.54 -2.78
CA SER A 46 -23.86 5.25 -3.61
C SER A 46 -24.09 3.73 -3.76
N ALA A 47 -25.19 3.34 -4.38
CA ALA A 47 -25.42 1.93 -4.70
C ALA A 47 -24.31 1.35 -5.59
N GLU A 48 -23.83 2.14 -6.59
CA GLU A 48 -22.70 1.75 -7.44
C GLU A 48 -21.40 1.62 -6.63
N GLY A 49 -21.12 2.57 -5.75
CA GLY A 49 -19.95 2.54 -4.87
C GLY A 49 -19.95 1.31 -3.94
N LYS A 50 -21.11 0.92 -3.40
CA LYS A 50 -21.25 -0.31 -2.61
C LYS A 50 -20.98 -1.56 -3.46
N ASN A 51 -21.47 -1.59 -4.70
CA ASN A 51 -21.17 -2.68 -5.63
C ASN A 51 -19.68 -2.75 -5.96
N ARG A 52 -19.02 -1.60 -6.13
CA ARG A 52 -17.56 -1.53 -6.33
C ARG A 52 -16.80 -2.05 -5.12
N ALA A 53 -17.22 -1.73 -3.91
CA ALA A 53 -16.61 -2.26 -2.69
C ALA A 53 -16.71 -3.80 -2.61
N VAL A 54 -17.82 -4.38 -3.07
CA VAL A 54 -17.96 -5.85 -3.19
C VAL A 54 -17.04 -6.41 -4.28
N ARG A 55 -16.93 -5.76 -5.46
CA ARG A 55 -15.97 -6.19 -6.49
C ARG A 55 -14.52 -6.17 -5.99
N LEU A 56 -14.15 -5.22 -5.12
CA LEU A 56 -12.82 -5.19 -4.50
C LEU A 56 -12.55 -6.47 -3.70
N VAL A 57 -13.55 -7.03 -3.01
CA VAL A 57 -13.42 -8.32 -2.33
C VAL A 57 -13.07 -9.42 -3.33
N ASP A 58 -13.80 -9.52 -4.45
CA ASP A 58 -13.55 -10.53 -5.46
C ASP A 58 -12.14 -10.44 -6.07
N MET A 59 -11.67 -9.22 -6.31
CA MET A 59 -10.33 -8.97 -6.85
C MET A 59 -9.23 -9.38 -5.86
N LEU A 60 -9.43 -9.13 -4.57
CA LEU A 60 -8.39 -9.32 -3.55
C LEU A 60 -8.61 -10.54 -2.64
N LYS A 61 -9.62 -11.38 -2.90
CA LYS A 61 -9.94 -12.56 -2.04
C LYS A 61 -8.77 -13.54 -1.89
N LYS A 62 -7.96 -13.70 -2.93
CA LYS A 62 -6.78 -14.60 -2.93
C LYS A 62 -5.47 -13.89 -2.55
N THR A 63 -5.49 -12.57 -2.37
CA THR A 63 -4.32 -11.78 -1.98
C THR A 63 -4.18 -11.83 -0.46
N ASP A 64 -2.97 -12.11 0.03
CA ASP A 64 -2.66 -12.07 1.47
C ASP A 64 -2.49 -10.61 1.92
N VAL A 65 -3.62 -9.90 2.12
CA VAL A 65 -3.64 -8.56 2.69
C VAL A 65 -3.42 -8.67 4.19
N HIS A 66 -2.32 -8.10 4.68
CA HIS A 66 -1.93 -8.17 6.09
C HIS A 66 -2.62 -7.11 6.95
N THR A 67 -2.84 -5.91 6.40
CA THR A 67 -3.46 -4.78 7.10
C THR A 67 -4.16 -3.85 6.13
N ILE A 68 -5.14 -3.10 6.64
CA ILE A 68 -5.95 -2.16 5.86
C ILE A 68 -5.92 -0.79 6.55
N TYR A 69 -5.57 0.24 5.80
CA TYR A 69 -5.60 1.63 6.22
C TYR A 69 -6.65 2.43 5.45
N SER A 70 -7.28 3.37 6.10
CA SER A 70 -8.25 4.29 5.49
C SER A 70 -8.14 5.68 6.09
N THR A 71 -8.37 6.71 5.29
CA THR A 71 -8.66 8.04 5.84
C THR A 71 -9.96 7.99 6.65
N PRO A 72 -10.19 8.93 7.63
CA PRO A 72 -11.33 8.87 8.54
C PRO A 72 -12.65 9.38 7.90
N TYR A 73 -12.86 9.13 6.61
CA TYR A 73 -14.09 9.47 5.90
C TYR A 73 -14.94 8.22 5.67
N LYS A 74 -16.27 8.36 5.75
CA LYS A 74 -17.22 7.27 5.52
C LYS A 74 -16.97 6.55 4.18
N ARG A 75 -16.85 7.32 3.10
CA ARG A 75 -16.65 6.78 1.76
C ARG A 75 -15.38 5.93 1.61
N THR A 76 -14.27 6.32 2.24
CA THR A 76 -13.01 5.54 2.19
C THR A 76 -13.10 4.30 3.06
N GLN A 77 -13.70 4.39 4.25
CA GLN A 77 -13.91 3.26 5.14
C GLN A 77 -14.87 2.25 4.53
N GLN A 78 -16.01 2.70 3.99
CA GLN A 78 -17.02 1.84 3.36
C GLN A 78 -16.49 1.13 2.11
N THR A 79 -15.53 1.72 1.39
CA THR A 79 -14.91 1.08 0.22
C THR A 79 -14.16 -0.19 0.60
N VAL A 80 -13.51 -0.23 1.75
CA VAL A 80 -12.68 -1.37 2.18
C VAL A 80 -13.34 -2.22 3.26
N ALA A 81 -14.46 -1.79 3.83
CA ALA A 81 -15.16 -2.51 4.91
C ALA A 81 -15.55 -3.95 4.53
N PRO A 82 -16.12 -4.23 3.33
CA PRO A 82 -16.46 -5.61 2.96
C PRO A 82 -15.22 -6.52 2.86
N LEU A 83 -14.08 -6.00 2.40
CA LEU A 83 -12.85 -6.77 2.35
C LEU A 83 -12.26 -6.98 3.74
N ALA A 84 -12.33 -5.97 4.60
CA ALA A 84 -11.89 -6.07 6.00
C ALA A 84 -12.67 -7.16 6.73
N GLU A 85 -14.00 -7.20 6.56
CA GLU A 85 -14.85 -8.25 7.10
C GLU A 85 -14.47 -9.64 6.55
N ALA A 86 -14.37 -9.77 5.23
CA ALA A 86 -14.05 -11.05 4.57
C ALA A 86 -12.67 -11.62 5.00
N LYS A 87 -11.74 -10.75 5.42
CA LYS A 87 -10.39 -11.13 5.87
C LYS A 87 -10.22 -11.09 7.40
N SER A 88 -11.27 -10.78 8.15
CA SER A 88 -11.24 -10.62 9.62
C SER A 88 -10.18 -9.62 10.06
N LEU A 89 -10.01 -8.52 9.31
CA LEU A 89 -9.09 -7.43 9.59
C LEU A 89 -9.82 -6.19 10.10
N SER A 90 -9.14 -5.42 10.95
CA SER A 90 -9.61 -4.08 11.35
C SER A 90 -9.07 -3.02 10.39
N VAL A 91 -9.91 -2.02 10.07
CA VAL A 91 -9.49 -0.85 9.29
C VAL A 91 -8.80 0.16 10.21
N GLN A 92 -7.52 0.44 9.96
CA GLN A 92 -6.72 1.38 10.74
C GLN A 92 -6.85 2.80 10.17
N PRO A 93 -7.04 3.84 10.98
CA PRO A 93 -7.08 5.20 10.49
C PRO A 93 -5.67 5.71 10.15
N TYR A 94 -5.54 6.55 9.11
CA TYR A 94 -4.31 7.30 8.82
C TYR A 94 -4.60 8.71 8.34
N GLN A 95 -3.60 9.61 8.47
CA GLN A 95 -3.66 10.98 8.00
C GLN A 95 -2.94 11.08 6.65
N ALA A 96 -3.72 11.26 5.57
CA ALA A 96 -3.22 11.19 4.20
C ALA A 96 -2.26 12.31 3.78
N ASN A 97 -2.25 13.44 4.51
CA ASN A 97 -1.38 14.59 4.26
C ASN A 97 -0.04 14.53 4.99
N LYS A 98 0.28 13.39 5.62
CA LYS A 98 1.52 13.19 6.39
C LYS A 98 2.31 12.02 5.82
N THR A 99 3.50 12.30 5.29
CA THR A 99 4.43 11.28 4.78
C THR A 99 4.92 10.35 5.88
N GLU A 100 4.99 10.81 7.12
CA GLU A 100 5.34 10.02 8.30
C GLU A 100 4.39 8.83 8.53
N ALA A 101 3.12 8.96 8.08
CA ALA A 101 2.19 7.84 8.12
C ALA A 101 2.61 6.71 7.16
N ILE A 102 3.16 7.05 5.98
CA ILE A 102 3.65 6.08 4.99
C ILE A 102 4.92 5.39 5.52
N ASP A 103 5.84 6.16 6.11
CA ASP A 103 7.04 5.61 6.74
C ASP A 103 6.71 4.66 7.89
N ALA A 104 5.71 5.02 8.71
CA ALA A 104 5.23 4.17 9.79
C ALA A 104 4.65 2.85 9.24
N MET A 105 3.88 2.89 8.15
CA MET A 105 3.35 1.69 7.47
C MET A 105 4.48 0.81 6.93
N LEU A 106 5.46 1.40 6.23
CA LEU A 106 6.64 0.69 5.70
C LEU A 106 7.41 -0.02 6.82
N LYS A 107 7.65 0.68 7.93
CA LYS A 107 8.39 0.15 9.07
C LYS A 107 7.62 -0.96 9.80
N ALA A 108 6.32 -0.75 10.05
CA ALA A 108 5.50 -1.69 10.81
C ALA A 108 5.17 -2.97 10.03
N HIS A 109 5.14 -2.90 8.70
CA HIS A 109 4.68 -3.98 7.83
C HIS A 109 5.70 -4.36 6.75
N ALA A 110 6.99 -4.28 7.06
CA ALA A 110 8.06 -4.66 6.14
C ALA A 110 7.86 -6.08 5.61
N GLY A 111 7.92 -6.26 4.28
CA GLY A 111 7.71 -7.54 3.60
C GLY A 111 6.26 -8.02 3.55
N LYS A 112 5.29 -7.17 3.90
CA LYS A 112 3.85 -7.52 3.92
C LYS A 112 3.06 -6.72 2.87
N THR A 113 1.81 -7.13 2.66
CA THR A 113 0.87 -6.41 1.78
C THR A 113 -0.06 -5.53 2.61
N ILE A 114 -0.12 -4.26 2.26
CA ILE A 114 -0.89 -3.20 2.91
C ILE A 114 -1.93 -2.69 1.92
N LEU A 115 -3.22 -2.72 2.27
CA LEU A 115 -4.25 -2.03 1.50
C LEU A 115 -4.48 -0.63 2.07
N VAL A 116 -4.50 0.39 1.21
CA VAL A 116 -4.75 1.78 1.62
C VAL A 116 -5.89 2.36 0.80
N SER A 117 -6.93 2.83 1.47
CA SER A 117 -8.04 3.57 0.87
C SER A 117 -7.88 5.08 1.10
N GLY A 118 -7.92 5.85 0.00
CA GLY A 118 -7.73 7.30 0.02
C GLY A 118 -8.60 8.03 -1.00
N HIS A 119 -8.10 9.15 -1.50
CA HIS A 119 -8.82 10.08 -2.38
C HIS A 119 -8.08 10.29 -3.71
N SER A 120 -8.74 10.96 -4.67
CA SER A 120 -8.18 11.28 -5.99
C SER A 120 -6.84 12.04 -5.92
N ASN A 121 -6.62 12.84 -4.90
CA ASN A 121 -5.40 13.60 -4.66
C ASN A 121 -4.39 12.86 -3.78
N THR A 122 -4.84 12.13 -2.76
CA THR A 122 -3.93 11.52 -1.77
C THR A 122 -3.30 10.22 -2.26
N ILE A 123 -4.00 9.43 -3.08
CA ILE A 123 -3.43 8.21 -3.66
C ILE A 123 -2.22 8.50 -4.56
N PRO A 124 -2.27 9.45 -5.52
CA PRO A 124 -1.07 9.83 -6.28
C PRO A 124 0.06 10.37 -5.42
N GLN A 125 -0.23 11.11 -4.35
CA GLN A 125 0.79 11.59 -3.40
C GLN A 125 1.54 10.42 -2.72
N ILE A 126 0.81 9.37 -2.29
CA ILE A 126 1.43 8.17 -1.74
C ILE A 126 2.34 7.50 -2.77
N ILE A 127 1.87 7.35 -4.02
CA ILE A 127 2.67 6.74 -5.10
C ILE A 127 3.94 7.54 -5.33
N ASN A 128 3.84 8.86 -5.48
CA ASN A 128 4.96 9.75 -5.71
C ASN A 128 5.99 9.68 -4.57
N TYR A 129 5.50 9.68 -3.33
CA TYR A 129 6.35 9.53 -2.16
C TYR A 129 7.12 8.20 -2.15
N LEU A 130 6.43 7.08 -2.42
CA LEU A 130 7.06 5.76 -2.48
C LEU A 130 8.06 5.61 -3.63
N LEU A 131 7.83 6.31 -4.75
CA LEU A 131 8.75 6.35 -5.89
C LEU A 131 9.93 7.30 -5.68
N GLY A 132 9.80 8.29 -4.78
CA GLY A 132 10.76 9.39 -4.64
C GLY A 132 10.76 10.38 -5.81
N GLU A 133 9.68 10.42 -6.61
CA GLU A 133 9.53 11.32 -7.77
C GLU A 133 8.08 11.81 -7.93
N GLU A 134 7.89 13.07 -8.38
CA GLU A 134 6.59 13.67 -8.68
C GLU A 134 6.11 13.31 -10.10
N LYS A 135 5.53 12.13 -10.25
CA LYS A 135 5.12 11.56 -11.55
C LYS A 135 3.62 11.57 -11.77
N TYR A 136 2.84 11.26 -10.76
CA TYR A 136 1.40 11.07 -10.86
C TYR A 136 0.65 12.29 -10.34
N LYS A 137 -0.30 12.79 -11.14
CA LYS A 137 -1.18 13.93 -10.81
C LYS A 137 -2.47 13.45 -10.16
N VAL A 138 -3.26 14.40 -9.65
CA VAL A 138 -4.61 14.15 -9.14
C VAL A 138 -5.43 13.36 -10.17
N MET A 139 -6.10 12.32 -9.73
CA MET A 139 -6.97 11.48 -10.56
C MET A 139 -8.21 12.27 -10.99
N GLU A 140 -8.73 11.97 -12.17
CA GLU A 140 -9.97 12.56 -12.67
C GLU A 140 -11.17 12.17 -11.80
N ASP A 141 -12.16 13.06 -11.67
CA ASP A 141 -13.27 12.91 -10.75
C ASP A 141 -14.11 11.64 -10.97
N GLY A 142 -14.30 11.23 -12.21
CA GLY A 142 -15.06 10.03 -12.59
C GLY A 142 -14.28 8.71 -12.47
N ASP A 143 -12.97 8.72 -12.21
CA ASP A 143 -12.15 7.51 -12.25
C ASP A 143 -12.04 6.85 -10.87
N TYR A 144 -12.94 5.92 -10.61
CA TYR A 144 -13.00 5.11 -9.37
C TYR A 144 -12.47 3.68 -9.55
N SER A 145 -12.12 3.28 -10.77
CA SER A 145 -11.89 1.87 -11.11
C SER A 145 -10.43 1.40 -10.93
N ASN A 146 -9.55 2.21 -10.37
CA ASN A 146 -8.14 1.86 -10.27
C ASN A 146 -7.81 1.07 -9.00
N ILE A 147 -7.08 -0.03 -9.16
CA ILE A 147 -6.25 -0.66 -8.13
C ILE A 147 -4.80 -0.41 -8.53
N ILE A 148 -4.05 0.26 -7.66
CA ILE A 148 -2.64 0.55 -7.92
C ILE A 148 -1.79 -0.28 -6.97
N VAL A 149 -0.90 -1.09 -7.52
CA VAL A 149 0.03 -1.90 -6.75
C VAL A 149 1.40 -1.25 -6.79
N VAL A 150 1.94 -0.89 -5.62
CA VAL A 150 3.29 -0.34 -5.47
C VAL A 150 4.11 -1.32 -4.66
N SER A 151 5.14 -1.90 -5.27
CA SER A 151 6.09 -2.82 -4.62
C SER A 151 7.35 -2.05 -4.27
N VAL A 152 7.72 -2.04 -2.98
CA VAL A 152 8.87 -1.31 -2.44
C VAL A 152 9.90 -2.31 -1.92
N ALA A 153 11.13 -2.24 -2.44
CA ALA A 153 12.28 -3.04 -2.01
C ALA A 153 13.49 -2.14 -1.75
N GLY A 154 13.81 -1.91 -0.49
CA GLY A 154 14.85 -0.96 -0.10
C GLY A 154 14.55 0.46 -0.59
N LYS A 155 15.36 0.98 -1.52
CA LYS A 155 15.18 2.32 -2.13
C LYS A 155 14.47 2.27 -3.49
N SER A 156 14.12 1.09 -3.98
CA SER A 156 13.47 0.93 -5.29
C SER A 156 11.98 0.68 -5.11
N ALA A 157 11.16 1.31 -5.95
CA ALA A 157 9.74 1.04 -6.02
C ALA A 157 9.28 0.84 -7.47
N ASN A 158 8.27 -0.02 -7.66
CA ASN A 158 7.63 -0.27 -8.94
C ASN A 158 6.13 -0.14 -8.81
N VAL A 159 5.47 0.35 -9.86
CA VAL A 159 4.03 0.64 -9.87
C VAL A 159 3.33 -0.10 -11.01
N VAL A 160 2.23 -0.77 -10.69
CA VAL A 160 1.34 -1.42 -11.66
C VAL A 160 -0.08 -0.89 -11.47
N TRP A 161 -0.73 -0.50 -12.56
CA TRP A 161 -2.12 -0.04 -12.58
C TRP A 161 -3.03 -1.13 -13.12
N LEU A 162 -4.09 -1.43 -12.39
CA LEU A 162 -5.13 -2.37 -12.77
C LEU A 162 -6.49 -1.67 -12.71
N LYS A 163 -7.48 -2.22 -13.42
CA LYS A 163 -8.89 -1.76 -13.39
C LYS A 163 -9.79 -2.84 -12.80
N TYR A 164 -10.86 -2.42 -12.08
CA TYR A 164 -11.86 -3.32 -11.50
C TYR A 164 -13.28 -2.75 -11.52
#